data_6cd443a9df7e7cee0ef74969d3baca74
#
_entry.id   6cd443a9df7e7cee0ef74969d3baca74
#
_cell.length_a   1.000
_cell.length_b   1.000
_cell.length_c   1.000
_cell.angle_alpha   90.00
_cell.angle_beta   90.00
_cell.angle_gamma   90.00
#
_symmetry.space_group_name_H-M   'P 1'
#
loop_
_entity.id
_entity.type
_entity.pdbx_description
1 polymer ?
#
loop_
_entity_poly.entity_id
_entity_poly.type
_entity_poly.pdbx_seq_one_letter_code
_entity_poly.pdbx_strand_id
1 'polypeptide(L)'
;MNYQVLDVKVKDTEETAKLYTYFLDNSREIAPERVRPVIVICPGGGYEWVSEREAEPIALKFVGAGYHAVVLHYSVAPAAHYPTALRQLAWTVAHLREHAAEYHIDPNKVVVAGFSAGGHLAASYGVFWKKKTFLAEELGVDAEQLRPN
;
A
#
# COMPACT_ATOMS: atom_id res chain seq x y z
N MET A 1 -9.11 16.74 -1.36
CA MET A 1 -8.51 15.37 -1.26
C MET A 1 -8.12 14.88 -2.64
N ASN A 2 -6.92 14.35 -2.76
CA ASN A 2 -6.42 13.81 -4.03
C ASN A 2 -6.73 12.30 -4.06
N TYR A 3 -7.72 11.94 -4.86
CA TYR A 3 -8.12 10.56 -5.09
C TYR A 3 -7.67 10.11 -6.48
N GLN A 4 -6.95 9.00 -6.54
CA GLN A 4 -6.48 8.41 -7.79
C GLN A 4 -6.61 6.90 -7.74
N VAL A 5 -6.64 6.27 -8.90
CA VAL A 5 -6.56 4.83 -9.04
C VAL A 5 -5.33 4.53 -9.91
N LEU A 6 -4.34 3.91 -9.32
CA LEU A 6 -3.07 3.60 -9.98
C LEU A 6 -3.00 2.12 -10.32
N ASP A 7 -2.40 1.81 -11.46
CA ASP A 7 -2.09 0.44 -11.83
C ASP A 7 -0.81 -0.02 -11.12
N VAL A 8 -0.86 -1.21 -10.55
CA VAL A 8 0.28 -1.86 -9.91
C VAL A 8 0.67 -3.07 -10.74
N LYS A 9 1.79 -2.95 -11.43
CA LYS A 9 2.33 -4.01 -12.29
C LYS A 9 3.65 -4.51 -11.72
N VAL A 10 3.76 -5.82 -11.58
CA VAL A 10 4.95 -6.49 -11.05
C VAL A 10 5.40 -7.61 -11.97
N LYS A 11 6.61 -8.13 -11.75
CA LYS A 11 7.18 -9.21 -12.56
C LYS A 11 6.41 -10.53 -12.38
N ASP A 12 6.55 -11.40 -13.37
CA ASP A 12 6.06 -12.78 -13.38
C ASP A 12 4.55 -12.93 -13.23
N THR A 13 3.78 -11.91 -13.66
CA THR A 13 2.32 -11.99 -13.75
C THR A 13 1.81 -11.04 -14.83
N GLU A 14 0.75 -11.45 -15.50
CA GLU A 14 -0.03 -10.59 -16.39
C GLU A 14 -1.07 -9.76 -15.61
N GLU A 15 -1.29 -10.11 -14.34
CA GLU A 15 -2.27 -9.45 -13.50
C GLU A 15 -1.82 -8.03 -13.14
N THR A 16 -2.77 -7.12 -13.16
CA THR A 16 -2.59 -5.74 -12.72
C THR A 16 -3.44 -5.49 -11.48
N ALA A 17 -2.80 -5.17 -10.37
CA ALA A 17 -3.53 -4.72 -9.19
C ALA A 17 -3.88 -3.24 -9.30
N LYS A 18 -4.79 -2.79 -8.45
CA LYS A 18 -5.18 -1.39 -8.35
C LYS A 18 -4.83 -0.83 -6.98
N LEU A 19 -4.28 0.37 -6.97
CA LEU A 19 -4.01 1.12 -5.75
C LEU A 19 -4.93 2.34 -5.73
N TYR A 20 -5.86 2.36 -4.79
CA TYR A 20 -6.77 3.48 -4.58
C TYR A 20 -6.14 4.42 -3.56
N THR A 21 -5.95 5.69 -3.92
CA THR A 21 -5.28 6.66 -3.05
C THR A 21 -6.26 7.68 -2.50
N TYR A 22 -6.10 7.99 -1.22
CA TYR A 22 -6.90 8.97 -0.48
C TYR A 22 -5.91 9.89 0.24
N PHE A 23 -5.39 10.89 -0.50
CA PHE A 23 -4.40 11.83 0.05
C PHE A 23 -5.05 13.15 0.42
N LEU A 24 -4.82 13.59 1.65
CA LEU A 24 -5.29 14.88 2.12
C LEU A 24 -4.43 15.99 1.54
N ASP A 25 -5.09 17.04 1.05
CA ASP A 25 -4.42 18.26 0.62
C ASP A 25 -3.97 19.06 1.83
N ASN A 26 -2.86 19.79 1.69
CA ASN A 26 -2.44 20.77 2.67
C ASN A 26 -3.12 22.13 2.41
N SER A 27 -3.47 22.79 3.50
CA SER A 27 -4.01 24.13 3.44
C SER A 27 -2.89 25.16 3.65
N ARG A 28 -2.85 26.18 2.80
CA ARG A 28 -1.92 27.33 2.97
C ARG A 28 -2.15 28.05 4.29
N GLU A 29 -3.38 28.01 4.76
CA GLU A 29 -3.79 28.68 6.02
C GLU A 29 -3.44 27.83 7.24
N ILE A 30 -3.54 26.51 7.17
CA ILE A 30 -3.42 25.65 8.35
C ILE A 30 -2.07 25.00 8.44
N ALA A 31 -1.35 24.57 7.66
CA ALA A 31 -0.04 23.94 7.76
C ALA A 31 0.41 23.48 6.36
N PRO A 32 0.91 24.40 5.56
CA PRO A 32 1.21 24.12 4.15
C PRO A 32 2.29 23.05 3.94
N GLU A 33 3.17 22.89 4.91
CA GLU A 33 4.27 21.93 4.84
C GLU A 33 4.02 20.63 5.63
N ARG A 34 2.77 20.38 6.02
CA ARG A 34 2.44 19.21 6.85
C ARG A 34 2.71 17.91 6.08
N VAL A 35 3.43 17.00 6.71
CA VAL A 35 3.55 15.61 6.26
C VAL A 35 2.75 14.70 7.19
N ARG A 36 2.21 13.61 6.64
CA ARG A 36 1.32 12.70 7.36
C ARG A 36 1.78 11.26 7.21
N PRO A 37 1.51 10.42 8.21
CA PRO A 37 1.59 8.98 8.01
C PRO A 37 0.67 8.54 6.88
N VAL A 38 1.03 7.45 6.21
CA VAL A 38 0.16 6.77 5.24
C VAL A 38 -0.13 5.36 5.71
N ILE A 39 -1.40 4.97 5.66
CA ILE A 39 -1.85 3.63 6.00
C ILE A 39 -2.13 2.89 4.69
N VAL A 40 -1.43 1.79 4.47
CA VAL A 40 -1.67 0.87 3.35
C VAL A 40 -2.63 -0.20 3.84
N ILE A 41 -3.82 -0.25 3.28
CA ILE A 41 -4.89 -1.15 3.68
C ILE A 41 -4.95 -2.33 2.72
N CYS A 42 -4.83 -3.54 3.27
CA CYS A 42 -5.00 -4.80 2.55
C CYS A 42 -6.31 -5.44 3.02
N PRO A 43 -7.39 -5.35 2.23
CA PRO A 43 -8.67 -5.95 2.61
C PRO A 43 -8.61 -7.48 2.65
N GLY A 44 -9.57 -8.10 3.31
CA GLY A 44 -9.74 -9.54 3.32
C GLY A 44 -10.48 -10.08 2.09
N GLY A 45 -10.78 -11.37 2.10
CA GLY A 45 -11.51 -12.05 1.02
C GLY A 45 -10.94 -13.43 0.68
N GLY A 46 -10.18 -14.05 1.59
CA GLY A 46 -9.68 -15.41 1.45
C GLY A 46 -8.69 -15.63 0.31
N TYR A 47 -8.09 -14.58 -0.23
CA TYR A 47 -7.30 -14.61 -1.47
C TYR A 47 -8.09 -15.07 -2.70
N GLU A 48 -9.42 -15.01 -2.63
CA GLU A 48 -10.32 -15.34 -3.74
C GLU A 48 -11.04 -14.10 -4.27
N TRP A 49 -11.15 -13.07 -3.44
CA TRP A 49 -11.73 -11.77 -3.77
C TRP A 49 -11.18 -10.70 -2.82
N VAL A 50 -11.51 -9.45 -3.07
CA VAL A 50 -11.08 -8.33 -2.20
C VAL A 50 -12.32 -7.64 -1.67
N SER A 51 -12.47 -7.60 -0.35
CA SER A 51 -13.66 -7.11 0.34
C SER A 51 -13.77 -5.59 0.27
N GLU A 52 -14.82 -5.10 -0.36
CA GLU A 52 -15.09 -3.65 -0.43
C GLU A 52 -15.45 -3.07 0.94
N ARG A 53 -15.99 -3.86 1.86
CA ARG A 53 -16.31 -3.43 3.23
C ARG A 53 -15.07 -3.05 4.02
N GLU A 54 -13.93 -3.65 3.69
CA GLU A 54 -12.65 -3.45 4.36
C GLU A 54 -11.71 -2.56 3.54
N ALA A 55 -12.23 -1.89 2.54
CA ALA A 55 -11.50 -1.02 1.61
C ALA A 55 -11.79 0.46 1.91
N GLU A 56 -12.56 1.13 1.06
CA GLU A 56 -12.84 2.56 1.19
C GLU A 56 -13.42 2.96 2.55
N PRO A 57 -14.38 2.22 3.16
CA PRO A 57 -14.88 2.61 4.47
C PRO A 57 -13.79 2.70 5.54
N ILE A 58 -12.79 1.83 5.50
CA ILE A 58 -11.65 1.86 6.42
C ILE A 58 -10.72 3.03 6.07
N ALA A 59 -10.44 3.23 4.78
CA ALA A 59 -9.63 4.38 4.33
C ALA A 59 -10.20 5.70 4.82
N LEU A 60 -11.51 5.90 4.70
CA LEU A 60 -12.19 7.13 5.13
C LEU A 60 -12.10 7.35 6.65
N LYS A 61 -12.06 6.29 7.45
CA LYS A 61 -11.84 6.41 8.90
C LYS A 61 -10.45 6.98 9.22
N PHE A 62 -9.42 6.48 8.55
CA PHE A 62 -8.07 7.00 8.71
C PHE A 62 -7.93 8.43 8.20
N VAL A 63 -8.53 8.73 7.05
CA VAL A 63 -8.55 10.09 6.49
C VAL A 63 -9.23 11.05 7.46
N GLY A 64 -10.37 10.65 8.05
CA GLY A 64 -11.07 11.45 9.06
C GLY A 64 -10.24 11.70 10.33
N ALA A 65 -9.26 10.83 10.61
CA ALA A 65 -8.32 10.99 11.72
C ALA A 65 -7.05 11.78 11.34
N GLY A 66 -6.95 12.22 10.08
CA GLY A 66 -5.83 13.05 9.61
C GLY A 66 -4.67 12.28 8.98
N TYR A 67 -4.84 11.01 8.66
CA TYR A 67 -3.84 10.21 7.96
C TYR A 67 -4.10 10.21 6.46
N HIS A 68 -3.07 10.02 5.65
CA HIS A 68 -3.26 9.54 4.30
C HIS A 68 -3.62 8.06 4.34
N ALA A 69 -4.40 7.60 3.38
CA ALA A 69 -4.74 6.19 3.24
C ALA A 69 -4.65 5.74 1.80
N VAL A 70 -4.24 4.51 1.59
CA VAL A 70 -4.33 3.83 0.29
C VAL A 70 -4.91 2.44 0.49
N VAL A 71 -5.66 1.96 -0.50
CA VAL A 71 -6.20 0.60 -0.50
C VAL A 71 -5.55 -0.16 -1.65
N LEU A 72 -4.87 -1.24 -1.31
CA LEU A 72 -4.31 -2.15 -2.32
C LEU A 72 -5.33 -3.23 -2.66
N HIS A 73 -5.88 -3.16 -3.86
CA HIS A 73 -6.73 -4.19 -4.41
C HIS A 73 -5.84 -5.22 -5.11
N TYR A 74 -5.24 -6.08 -4.31
CA TYR A 74 -4.23 -7.04 -4.76
C TYR A 74 -4.83 -8.18 -5.57
N SER A 75 -4.01 -8.81 -6.41
CA SER A 75 -4.43 -9.91 -7.27
C SER A 75 -4.61 -11.19 -6.47
N VAL A 76 -5.66 -11.93 -6.78
CA VAL A 76 -6.14 -13.11 -6.03
C VAL A 76 -6.26 -14.33 -6.92
N ALA A 77 -6.46 -15.51 -6.30
CA ALA A 77 -6.68 -16.75 -7.01
C ALA A 77 -8.02 -16.70 -7.81
N PRO A 78 -8.14 -17.43 -8.92
CA PRO A 78 -7.14 -18.32 -9.51
C PRO A 78 -6.12 -17.60 -10.42
N ALA A 79 -6.36 -16.33 -10.73
CA ALA A 79 -5.53 -15.57 -11.68
C ALA A 79 -4.10 -15.32 -11.14
N ALA A 80 -3.96 -15.20 -9.83
CA ALA A 80 -2.66 -14.99 -9.21
C ALA A 80 -2.52 -15.80 -7.92
N HIS A 81 -1.29 -16.20 -7.63
CA HIS A 81 -0.91 -16.95 -6.44
C HIS A 81 0.33 -16.33 -5.80
N TYR A 82 0.69 -16.80 -4.60
CA TYR A 82 1.94 -16.40 -3.95
C TYR A 82 3.12 -16.53 -4.95
N PRO A 83 4.00 -15.55 -5.05
CA PRO A 83 4.11 -14.33 -4.22
C PRO A 83 3.58 -13.04 -4.87
N THR A 84 2.63 -13.12 -5.81
CA THR A 84 2.16 -11.95 -6.58
C THR A 84 1.65 -10.83 -5.67
N ALA A 85 0.75 -11.12 -4.74
CA ALA A 85 0.22 -10.09 -3.83
C ALA A 85 1.33 -9.46 -2.97
N LEU A 86 2.30 -10.26 -2.53
CA LEU A 86 3.45 -9.77 -1.77
C LEU A 86 4.31 -8.80 -2.61
N ARG A 87 4.53 -9.12 -3.88
CA ARG A 87 5.23 -8.23 -4.82
C ARG A 87 4.48 -6.92 -5.05
N GLN A 88 3.16 -6.99 -5.16
CA GLN A 88 2.31 -5.81 -5.34
C GLN A 88 2.33 -4.91 -4.10
N LEU A 89 2.36 -5.49 -2.91
CA LEU A 89 2.49 -4.74 -1.66
C LEU A 89 3.87 -4.09 -1.55
N ALA A 90 4.93 -4.80 -1.93
CA ALA A 90 6.28 -4.22 -1.97
C ALA A 90 6.37 -3.03 -2.93
N TRP A 91 5.80 -3.17 -4.13
CA TRP A 91 5.70 -2.07 -5.08
C TRP A 91 4.99 -0.86 -4.47
N THR A 92 3.88 -1.11 -3.78
CA THR A 92 3.08 -0.06 -3.14
C THR A 92 3.90 0.72 -2.10
N VAL A 93 4.59 0.01 -1.21
CA VAL A 93 5.41 0.65 -0.17
C VAL A 93 6.55 1.46 -0.79
N ALA A 94 7.23 0.89 -1.79
CA ALA A 94 8.30 1.59 -2.51
C ALA A 94 7.79 2.85 -3.21
N HIS A 95 6.65 2.74 -3.91
CA HIS A 95 6.02 3.86 -4.62
C HIS A 95 5.67 5.02 -3.68
N LEU A 96 5.03 4.71 -2.54
CA LEU A 96 4.65 5.74 -1.57
C LEU A 96 5.87 6.45 -1.00
N ARG A 97 6.94 5.73 -0.72
CA ARG A 97 8.16 6.31 -0.17
C ARG A 97 8.92 7.14 -1.21
N GLU A 98 8.98 6.67 -2.45
CA GLU A 98 9.60 7.41 -3.57
C GLU A 98 8.87 8.73 -3.84
N HIS A 99 7.55 8.76 -3.73
CA HIS A 99 6.72 9.94 -3.98
C HIS A 99 6.30 10.67 -2.70
N ALA A 100 6.98 10.42 -1.59
CA ALA A 100 6.58 10.96 -0.29
C ALA A 100 6.51 12.49 -0.28
N ALA A 101 7.46 13.17 -0.92
CA ALA A 101 7.45 14.63 -1.00
C ALA A 101 6.25 15.16 -1.79
N GLU A 102 5.95 14.52 -2.91
CA GLU A 102 4.80 14.89 -3.77
C GLU A 102 3.47 14.72 -3.06
N TYR A 103 3.32 13.64 -2.31
CA TYR A 103 2.08 13.29 -1.62
C TYR A 103 2.00 13.86 -0.20
N HIS A 104 3.02 14.56 0.27
CA HIS A 104 3.13 15.03 1.66
C HIS A 104 3.05 13.88 2.68
N ILE A 105 3.70 12.77 2.36
CA ILE A 105 3.84 11.60 3.24
C ILE A 105 5.10 11.75 4.08
N ASP A 106 5.01 11.38 5.36
CA ASP A 106 6.20 11.16 6.18
C ASP A 106 6.83 9.82 5.77
N PRO A 107 8.02 9.82 5.13
CA PRO A 107 8.62 8.59 4.62
C PRO A 107 9.02 7.60 5.71
N ASN A 108 9.03 8.02 6.97
CA ASN A 108 9.31 7.16 8.11
C ASN A 108 8.04 6.60 8.77
N LYS A 109 6.90 6.84 8.15
CA LYS A 109 5.58 6.40 8.68
C LYS A 109 4.71 5.82 7.58
N VAL A 110 5.22 4.78 6.92
CA VAL A 110 4.46 3.97 5.95
C VAL A 110 4.01 2.71 6.66
N VAL A 111 2.76 2.69 7.07
CA VAL A 111 2.18 1.62 7.90
C VAL A 111 1.36 0.69 7.03
N VAL A 112 1.53 -0.61 7.23
CA VAL A 112 0.76 -1.64 6.51
C VAL A 112 -0.23 -2.27 7.47
N ALA A 113 -1.48 -2.32 7.07
CA ALA A 113 -2.57 -2.90 7.85
C ALA A 113 -3.41 -3.83 6.96
N GLY A 114 -4.09 -4.79 7.57
CA GLY A 114 -4.93 -5.71 6.78
C GLY A 114 -5.90 -6.50 7.63
N PHE A 115 -6.86 -7.10 6.96
CA PHE A 115 -7.95 -7.86 7.56
C PHE A 115 -8.01 -9.25 6.96
N SER A 116 -8.13 -10.30 7.81
CA SER A 116 -8.24 -11.69 7.37
C SER A 116 -7.08 -12.07 6.42
N ALA A 117 -7.35 -12.48 5.18
CA ALA A 117 -6.31 -12.75 4.17
C ALA A 117 -5.40 -11.54 3.95
N GLY A 118 -5.94 -10.32 3.96
CA GLY A 118 -5.17 -9.08 3.88
C GLY A 118 -4.30 -8.88 5.12
N GLY A 119 -4.77 -9.29 6.30
CA GLY A 119 -3.97 -9.32 7.53
C GLY A 119 -2.80 -10.31 7.42
N HIS A 120 -3.04 -11.47 6.83
CA HIS A 120 -2.00 -12.43 6.51
C HIS A 120 -0.97 -11.84 5.56
N LEU A 121 -1.42 -11.16 4.50
CA LEU A 121 -0.54 -10.48 3.56
C LEU A 121 0.31 -9.41 4.24
N ALA A 122 -0.31 -8.56 5.06
CA ALA A 122 0.38 -7.51 5.81
C ALA A 122 1.42 -8.08 6.78
N ALA A 123 1.06 -9.12 7.54
CA ALA A 123 1.97 -9.79 8.47
C ALA A 123 3.13 -10.49 7.73
N SER A 124 2.83 -11.18 6.64
CA SER A 124 3.85 -11.80 5.78
C SER A 124 4.84 -10.76 5.27
N TYR A 125 4.33 -9.62 4.82
CA TYR A 125 5.17 -8.52 4.39
C TYR A 125 6.07 -8.01 5.52
N GLY A 126 5.53 -7.83 6.72
CA GLY A 126 6.29 -7.42 7.89
C GLY A 126 7.44 -8.36 8.24
N VAL A 127 7.26 -9.66 7.98
CA VAL A 127 8.32 -10.67 8.20
C VAL A 127 9.32 -10.72 7.04
N PHE A 128 8.85 -10.60 5.81
CA PHE A 128 9.64 -10.95 4.62
C PHE A 128 10.16 -9.78 3.80
N TRP A 129 9.81 -8.55 4.09
CA TRP A 129 10.19 -7.38 3.27
C TRP A 129 11.70 -7.29 2.99
N LYS A 130 12.52 -7.71 3.94
CA LYS A 130 13.98 -7.72 3.80
C LYS A 130 14.54 -9.11 3.52
N LYS A 131 13.94 -10.15 4.12
CA LYS A 131 14.40 -11.53 3.95
C LYS A 131 14.22 -12.07 2.53
N LYS A 132 13.15 -11.68 1.87
CA LYS A 132 12.90 -12.04 0.48
C LYS A 132 13.54 -11.01 -0.45
N THR A 133 14.82 -11.20 -0.71
CA THR A 133 15.65 -10.23 -1.46
C THR A 133 15.12 -9.92 -2.85
N PHE A 134 14.40 -10.85 -3.47
CA PHE A 134 13.82 -10.63 -4.79
C PHE A 134 12.86 -9.44 -4.84
N LEU A 135 12.22 -9.08 -3.71
CA LEU A 135 11.28 -7.95 -3.68
C LEU A 135 11.98 -6.63 -4.04
N ALA A 136 13.10 -6.34 -3.40
CA ALA A 136 13.87 -5.13 -3.69
C ALA A 136 14.61 -5.22 -5.03
N GLU A 137 15.17 -6.38 -5.35
CA GLU A 137 15.92 -6.62 -6.59
C GLU A 137 15.03 -6.39 -7.82
N GLU A 138 13.81 -6.92 -7.83
CA GLU A 138 12.86 -6.77 -8.93
C GLU A 138 12.43 -5.32 -9.16
N LEU A 139 12.34 -4.54 -8.09
CA LEU A 139 11.97 -3.12 -8.13
C LEU A 139 13.16 -2.20 -8.40
N GLY A 140 14.38 -2.74 -8.32
CA GLY A 140 15.60 -1.94 -8.51
C GLY A 140 15.81 -0.91 -7.41
N VAL A 141 15.40 -1.21 -6.18
CA VAL A 141 15.49 -0.30 -5.03
C VAL A 141 16.31 -0.94 -3.91
N ASP A 142 16.79 -0.09 -2.99
CA ASP A 142 17.38 -0.56 -1.73
C ASP A 142 16.30 -1.20 -0.87
N ALA A 143 16.64 -2.28 -0.17
CA ALA A 143 15.69 -3.01 0.68
C ALA A 143 15.03 -2.11 1.75
N GLU A 144 15.75 -1.11 2.26
CA GLU A 144 15.18 -0.17 3.25
C GLU A 144 14.01 0.66 2.69
N GLN A 145 13.90 0.81 1.36
CA GLN A 145 12.74 1.45 0.72
C GLN A 145 11.45 0.64 0.91
N LEU A 146 11.57 -0.64 1.24
CA LEU A 146 10.45 -1.55 1.45
C LEU A 146 10.04 -1.68 2.92
N ARG A 147 10.76 -1.06 3.84
CA ARG A 147 10.51 -1.20 5.28
C ARG A 147 9.10 -0.71 5.63
N PRO A 148 8.27 -1.57 6.25
CA PRO A 148 7.03 -1.09 6.87
C PRO A 148 7.37 -0.47 8.24
N ASN A 149 6.67 0.58 8.60
CA ASN A 149 6.85 1.27 9.89
C ASN A 149 5.71 0.93 10.90
#